data_d3c27e6cc271a21b56b1fed361018fc5
#
_entry.id   d3c27e6cc271a21b56b1fed361018fc5
#
_cell.length_a   1.000
_cell.length_b   1.000
_cell.length_c   1.000
_cell.angle_alpha   90.00
_cell.angle_beta   90.00
_cell.angle_gamma   90.00
#
_symmetry.space_group_name_H-M   'P 1'
#
loop_
_entity.id
_entity.type
_entity.pdbx_description
1 polymer ?
#
loop_
_entity_poly.entity_id
_entity_poly.type
_entity_poly.pdbx_seq_one_letter_code
_entity_poly.pdbx_strand_id
1 'polypeptide(L)'
;MDPRPSGRSLGLVETHGFTAAVEAADAMTKSARVTITRYEVTRGALVTILVRGELADVEAAVAAGSAAAAAIGDLRHGHVIPAPAQELEAVILSRRTSAP
;
A
#
# COMPACT_ATOMS: atom_id res chain seq x y z
N MET A 1 -5.61 -21.93 -9.45
CA MET A 1 -5.78 -20.48 -9.48
C MET A 1 -4.72 -19.80 -8.63
N ASP A 2 -4.13 -18.77 -9.15
CA ASP A 2 -3.14 -18.00 -8.42
C ASP A 2 -3.86 -17.13 -7.36
N PRO A 3 -3.56 -17.30 -6.07
CA PRO A 3 -4.20 -16.51 -5.03
C PRO A 3 -3.72 -15.07 -4.96
N ARG A 4 -2.64 -14.73 -5.69
CA ARG A 4 -2.13 -13.38 -5.67
C ARG A 4 -3.05 -12.45 -6.46
N PRO A 5 -3.08 -11.16 -6.10
CA PRO A 5 -3.81 -10.19 -6.90
C PRO A 5 -3.31 -10.17 -8.33
N SER A 6 -4.20 -9.79 -9.25
CA SER A 6 -3.83 -9.54 -10.62
C SER A 6 -2.73 -8.46 -10.64
N GLY A 7 -1.69 -8.70 -11.43
CA GLY A 7 -0.56 -7.80 -11.51
C GLY A 7 0.43 -7.99 -10.38
N ARG A 8 1.68 -7.65 -10.63
CA ARG A 8 2.79 -7.90 -9.72
C ARG A 8 3.36 -6.64 -9.08
N SER A 9 2.96 -5.48 -9.54
CA SER A 9 3.49 -4.25 -8.99
C SER A 9 3.02 -4.03 -7.56
N LEU A 10 3.87 -3.44 -6.76
CA LEU A 10 3.62 -3.18 -5.36
C LEU A 10 3.61 -1.67 -5.15
N GLY A 11 2.58 -1.18 -4.48
CA GLY A 11 2.51 0.21 -4.06
C GLY A 11 2.51 0.30 -2.55
N LEU A 12 3.19 1.30 -2.03
CA LEU A 12 3.25 1.56 -0.61
C LEU A 12 2.95 3.03 -0.36
N VAL A 13 2.08 3.30 0.61
CA VAL A 13 1.87 4.66 1.09
C VAL A 13 2.06 4.63 2.60
N GLU A 14 3.04 5.37 3.09
CA GLU A 14 3.34 5.46 4.51
C GLU A 14 2.86 6.81 5.05
N THR A 15 2.12 6.76 6.14
CA THR A 15 1.55 7.92 6.77
C THR A 15 1.93 7.98 8.23
N HIS A 16 1.78 9.15 8.84
CA HIS A 16 1.86 9.30 10.28
C HIS A 16 0.43 9.35 10.81
N GLY A 17 0.05 8.29 11.53
CA GLY A 17 -1.28 8.19 12.09
C GLY A 17 -2.25 7.38 11.22
N PHE A 18 -3.23 6.81 11.90
CA PHE A 18 -4.17 5.90 11.25
C PHE A 18 -5.19 6.63 10.37
N THR A 19 -5.58 7.83 10.75
CA THR A 19 -6.57 8.58 9.96
C THR A 19 -6.07 8.84 8.55
N ALA A 20 -4.83 9.31 8.41
CA ALA A 20 -4.26 9.55 7.09
C ALA A 20 -4.12 8.24 6.30
N ALA A 21 -3.80 7.14 6.98
CA ALA A 21 -3.71 5.83 6.33
C ALA A 21 -5.05 5.38 5.76
N VAL A 22 -6.13 5.56 6.51
CA VAL A 22 -7.47 5.19 6.04
C VAL A 22 -7.89 6.06 4.86
N GLU A 23 -7.62 7.36 4.92
CA GLU A 23 -7.89 8.26 3.80
C GLU A 23 -7.10 7.85 2.56
N ALA A 24 -5.83 7.50 2.73
CA ALA A 24 -5.00 7.04 1.63
C ALA A 24 -5.55 5.75 1.04
N ALA A 25 -5.88 4.78 1.89
CA ALA A 25 -6.40 3.49 1.44
C ALA A 25 -7.71 3.66 0.66
N ASP A 26 -8.60 4.50 1.15
CA ASP A 26 -9.86 4.79 0.48
C ASP A 26 -9.61 5.41 -0.91
N ALA A 27 -8.76 6.42 -0.98
CA ALA A 27 -8.43 7.07 -2.25
C ALA A 27 -7.79 6.09 -3.24
N MET A 28 -6.91 5.23 -2.77
CA MET A 28 -6.22 4.26 -3.62
C MET A 28 -7.20 3.28 -4.26
N THR A 29 -8.11 2.74 -3.47
CA THR A 29 -9.05 1.74 -3.97
C THR A 29 -10.17 2.35 -4.81
N LYS A 30 -10.45 3.62 -4.64
CA LYS A 30 -11.45 4.31 -5.45
C LYS A 30 -10.90 4.80 -6.78
N SER A 31 -9.59 5.04 -6.86
CA SER A 31 -8.99 5.65 -8.04
C SER A 31 -8.44 4.67 -9.05
N ALA A 32 -8.18 3.43 -8.66
CA ALA A 32 -7.55 2.47 -9.54
C ALA A 32 -7.89 1.03 -9.13
N ARG A 33 -7.64 0.12 -10.05
CA ARG A 33 -7.93 -1.30 -9.82
C ARG A 33 -6.77 -1.94 -9.06
N VAL A 34 -6.76 -1.74 -7.75
CA VAL A 34 -5.74 -2.32 -6.87
C VAL A 34 -6.41 -3.04 -5.72
N THR A 35 -5.66 -3.94 -5.11
CA THR A 35 -6.09 -4.67 -3.92
C THR A 35 -5.18 -4.27 -2.77
N ILE A 36 -5.77 -3.91 -1.65
CA ILE A 36 -5.00 -3.73 -0.43
C ILE A 36 -4.69 -5.12 0.09
N THR A 37 -3.42 -5.44 0.19
CA THR A 37 -3.01 -6.76 0.63
C THR A 37 -2.58 -6.80 2.09
N ARG A 38 -2.20 -5.64 2.62
CA ARG A 38 -1.66 -5.60 3.97
C ARG A 38 -1.56 -4.15 4.44
N TYR A 39 -1.61 -3.97 5.75
CA TYR A 39 -1.16 -2.73 6.36
C TYR A 39 -0.24 -3.06 7.54
N GLU A 40 0.69 -2.16 7.81
CA GLU A 40 1.64 -2.32 8.91
C GLU A 40 1.59 -1.09 9.79
N VAL A 41 1.59 -1.31 11.09
CA VAL A 41 1.68 -0.23 12.07
C VAL A 41 2.98 -0.41 12.83
N THR A 42 3.80 0.62 12.81
CA THR A 42 5.09 0.58 13.49
C THR A 42 5.16 1.66 14.56
N ARG A 43 6.24 1.67 15.30
CA ARG A 43 6.45 2.64 16.37
C ARG A 43 6.29 4.07 15.84
N GLY A 44 5.80 4.96 16.70
CA GLY A 44 5.61 6.35 16.34
C GLY A 44 4.38 6.60 15.49
N ALA A 45 3.45 5.65 15.49
CA ALA A 45 2.20 5.74 14.75
C ALA A 45 2.39 5.79 13.22
N LEU A 46 3.48 5.23 12.72
CA LEU A 46 3.67 5.10 11.28
C LEU A 46 2.83 3.95 10.77
N VAL A 47 2.06 4.20 9.72
CA VAL A 47 1.18 3.20 9.12
C VAL A 47 1.51 3.11 7.64
N THR A 48 1.76 1.90 7.16
CA THR A 48 2.03 1.67 5.75
C THR A 48 0.92 0.83 5.15
N ILE A 49 0.35 1.30 4.06
CA ILE A 49 -0.66 0.57 3.29
C ILE A 49 0.04 0.00 2.07
N LEU A 50 -0.14 -1.31 1.85
CA LEU A 50 0.43 -2.00 0.69
C LEU A 50 -0.69 -2.39 -0.26
N VAL A 51 -0.51 -2.07 -1.54
CA VAL A 51 -1.45 -2.44 -2.59
C VAL A 51 -0.75 -3.18 -3.71
N ARG A 52 -1.52 -4.02 -4.41
CA ARG A 52 -1.03 -4.77 -5.57
C ARG A 52 -1.96 -4.53 -6.75
N GLY A 53 -1.38 -4.63 -7.93
CA GLY A 53 -2.12 -4.49 -9.18
C GLY A 53 -1.17 -4.41 -10.36
N GLU A 54 -1.73 -4.08 -11.54
CA GLU A 54 -0.91 -3.75 -12.70
C GLU A 54 -0.19 -2.44 -12.46
N LEU A 55 0.96 -2.25 -13.11
CA LEU A 55 1.83 -1.10 -12.84
C LEU A 55 1.09 0.24 -12.95
N ALA A 56 0.33 0.44 -14.03
CA ALA A 56 -0.36 1.71 -14.22
C ALA A 56 -1.40 1.96 -13.13
N ASP A 57 -2.10 0.91 -12.70
CA ASP A 57 -3.06 1.04 -11.61
C ASP A 57 -2.38 1.34 -10.28
N VAL A 58 -1.26 0.69 -10.02
CA VAL A 58 -0.52 0.92 -8.78
C VAL A 58 0.04 2.33 -8.75
N GLU A 59 0.58 2.81 -9.88
CA GLU A 59 1.07 4.18 -9.97
C GLU A 59 -0.04 5.20 -9.70
N ALA A 60 -1.21 4.98 -10.31
CA ALA A 60 -2.36 5.86 -10.09
C ALA A 60 -2.83 5.82 -8.64
N ALA A 61 -2.89 4.61 -8.07
CA ALA A 61 -3.31 4.43 -6.69
C ALA A 61 -2.37 5.13 -5.70
N VAL A 62 -1.06 4.94 -5.88
CA VAL A 62 -0.08 5.57 -4.99
C VAL A 62 -0.14 7.09 -5.10
N ALA A 63 -0.32 7.62 -6.31
CA ALA A 63 -0.47 9.06 -6.49
C ALA A 63 -1.71 9.59 -5.76
N ALA A 64 -2.85 8.92 -5.90
CA ALA A 64 -4.09 9.33 -5.25
C ALA A 64 -4.03 9.19 -3.72
N GLY A 65 -3.47 8.09 -3.24
CA GLY A 65 -3.32 7.88 -1.80
C GLY A 65 -2.37 8.86 -1.16
N SER A 66 -1.27 9.14 -1.84
CA SER A 66 -0.29 10.14 -1.37
C SER A 66 -0.91 11.53 -1.29
N ALA A 67 -1.68 11.91 -2.31
CA ALA A 67 -2.36 13.20 -2.32
C ALA A 67 -3.37 13.30 -1.17
N ALA A 68 -4.13 12.23 -0.92
CA ALA A 68 -5.11 12.22 0.16
C ALA A 68 -4.45 12.34 1.53
N ALA A 69 -3.36 11.63 1.75
CA ALA A 69 -2.61 11.70 3.01
C ALA A 69 -1.96 13.07 3.18
N ALA A 70 -1.40 13.63 2.10
CA ALA A 70 -0.77 14.94 2.13
C ALA A 70 -1.78 16.05 2.45
N ALA A 71 -3.02 15.91 1.99
CA ALA A 71 -4.08 16.89 2.26
C ALA A 71 -4.39 16.98 3.76
N ILE A 72 -4.15 15.91 4.49
CA ILE A 72 -4.30 15.91 5.95
C ILE A 72 -3.01 16.40 6.62
N GLY A 73 -1.91 16.40 5.89
CA GLY A 73 -0.62 16.83 6.42
C GLY A 73 0.24 15.73 6.98
N ASP A 74 -0.12 14.47 6.74
CA ASP A 74 0.52 13.33 7.39
C ASP A 74 1.13 12.30 6.44
N LEU A 75 1.39 12.70 5.20
CA LEU A 75 2.11 11.83 4.27
C LEU A 75 3.59 11.77 4.63
N ARG A 76 4.13 10.54 4.67
CA ARG A 76 5.56 10.32 4.81
C ARG A 76 6.19 9.95 3.47
N HIS A 77 5.74 8.86 2.87
CA HIS A 77 6.27 8.38 1.60
C HIS A 77 5.20 7.70 0.78
N GLY A 78 5.27 7.89 -0.54
CA GLY A 78 4.59 7.03 -1.49
C GLY A 78 5.64 6.41 -2.38
N HIS A 79 5.52 5.12 -2.68
CA HIS A 79 6.52 4.43 -3.48
C HIS A 79 5.90 3.31 -4.29
N VAL A 80 6.49 3.05 -5.46
CA VAL A 80 6.06 1.96 -6.33
C VAL A 80 7.27 1.08 -6.62
N ILE A 81 7.10 -0.23 -6.46
CA ILE A 81 8.08 -1.21 -6.88
C ILE A 81 7.44 -1.99 -8.01
N PRO A 82 7.86 -1.76 -9.27
CA PRO A 82 7.15 -2.33 -10.43
C PRO A 82 7.14 -3.85 -10.45
N ALA A 83 8.24 -4.49 -10.08
CA ALA A 83 8.36 -5.94 -10.15
C ALA A 83 9.19 -6.44 -8.97
N PRO A 84 8.58 -6.50 -7.78
CA PRO A 84 9.34 -6.96 -6.62
C PRO A 84 9.87 -8.36 -6.82
N ALA A 85 11.06 -8.61 -6.30
CA ALA A 85 11.68 -9.92 -6.40
C ALA A 85 10.76 -10.98 -5.78
N GLN A 86 10.68 -12.13 -6.41
CA GLN A 86 9.77 -13.18 -5.97
C GLN A 86 10.07 -13.65 -4.54
N GLU A 87 11.31 -13.61 -4.12
CA GLU A 87 11.68 -13.97 -2.75
C GLU A 87 10.96 -13.12 -1.70
N LEU A 88 10.65 -11.86 -2.03
CA LEU A 88 9.97 -10.98 -1.08
C LEU A 88 8.55 -11.42 -0.78
N GLU A 89 7.92 -12.12 -1.73
CA GLU A 89 6.53 -12.52 -1.58
C GLU A 89 6.33 -13.44 -0.37
N ALA A 90 7.23 -14.37 -0.17
CA ALA A 90 7.10 -15.34 0.90
C ALA A 90 7.60 -14.83 2.26
N VAL A 91 8.57 -13.92 2.25
CA VAL A 91 9.27 -13.51 3.49
C VAL A 91 8.73 -12.20 4.03
N ILE A 92 8.64 -11.17 3.18
CA ILE A 92 8.31 -9.82 3.62
C ILE A 92 6.87 -9.45 3.28
N LEU A 93 6.42 -9.81 2.07
CA LEU A 93 5.14 -9.38 1.56
C LEU A 93 4.02 -10.37 1.83
N SER A 94 4.33 -11.53 2.36
CA SER A 94 3.31 -12.53 2.65
C SER A 94 2.36 -11.99 3.71
N ARG A 95 1.09 -12.33 3.52
CA ARG A 95 0.10 -12.02 4.52
C ARG A 95 0.38 -12.90 5.74
N ARG A 96 0.45 -12.28 6.89
CA ARG A 96 0.68 -13.01 8.13
C ARG A 96 -0.13 -12.37 9.23
N THR A 97 -0.53 -13.19 10.17
CA THR A 97 -1.15 -12.70 11.38
C THR A 97 -0.07 -12.09 12.24
N SER A 98 -0.25 -10.84 12.60
CA SER A 98 0.67 -10.23 13.53
C SER A 98 0.54 -10.93 14.86
N ALA A 99 1.66 -11.28 15.45
CA ALA A 99 1.62 -11.72 16.83
C ALA A 99 1.16 -10.53 17.67
N PRO A 100 0.27 -10.78 18.61
CA PRO A 100 -0.14 -9.71 19.49
C PRO A 100 1.03 -9.20 20.33
#